data_4ca7caf2b1af30ac5659b216ea1f8195
#
_entry.id   4ca7caf2b1af30ac5659b216ea1f8195
#
_cell.length_a   1.000
_cell.length_b   1.000
_cell.length_c   1.000
_cell.angle_alpha   90.00
_cell.angle_beta   90.00
_cell.angle_gamma   90.00
#
_symmetry.space_group_name_H-M   'P 1'
#
loop_
_entity.id
_entity.type
_entity.pdbx_description
1 polymer ?
#
loop_
_entity_poly.entity_id
_entity_poly.type
_entity_poly.pdbx_seq_one_letter_code
_entity_poly.pdbx_strand_id
1 'polypeptide(L)'
;MAEIDSQKWLEKVSANTTDKEKELLKRAIDVLVYNIPDDPKTPWYPKKCVVPANGIPWLYGIWNWDTAFHAIGLSHFDLEIARENIVTFLSFQNEDGMLPDVVRGTNGEIVRNYSKPPVMPWAAQRIHELQKDEDFLNFVYPRFVRYEKFLSENRCDKGMFHYDVTMPKDRVLSDEEYHTWAGYDTGWDNSVRWDKGIVNLYPIDLNCYMVMYYRAMSYFAKELNLNGDVLMWNSKEKDLIDRINSTLWDDENKAYVDADRFTGEKSKVLTPASFMPLFIEIASKERADYMNILASNKNKFFPGMPSVAYDDPEYSLGYWRGVTWLNIAYFAAKGLKNYGYKVADEIKDYILDMCYDVKTGIHENYDSVNRTGENADHFSWSAVFIIEFIKNF
;
A
#
# COMPACT_ATOMS: atom_id res chain seq x y z
N MET A 1 -2.65 -13.32 28.06
CA MET A 1 -2.61 -13.54 26.60
C MET A 1 -1.54 -14.59 26.34
N ALA A 2 -1.69 -15.46 25.35
CA ALA A 2 -0.58 -16.29 24.94
C ALA A 2 0.52 -15.38 24.39
N GLU A 3 1.73 -15.57 24.88
CA GLU A 3 2.92 -14.89 24.40
C GLU A 3 3.11 -15.22 22.92
N ILE A 4 3.46 -14.20 22.10
CA ILE A 4 3.70 -14.42 20.67
C ILE A 4 5.02 -15.17 20.53
N ASP A 5 4.97 -16.36 19.97
CA ASP A 5 6.14 -17.21 19.76
C ASP A 5 6.74 -16.92 18.37
N SER A 6 7.70 -16.00 18.33
CA SER A 6 8.42 -15.62 17.11
C SER A 6 9.17 -16.79 16.46
N GLN A 7 9.66 -17.75 17.25
CA GLN A 7 10.35 -18.94 16.77
C GLN A 7 9.37 -19.83 15.99
N LYS A 8 8.16 -20.03 16.50
CA LYS A 8 7.10 -20.79 15.81
C LYS A 8 6.66 -20.10 14.51
N TRP A 9 6.62 -18.75 14.49
CA TRP A 9 6.36 -18.02 13.26
C TRP A 9 7.46 -18.23 12.23
N LEU A 10 8.73 -18.17 12.65
CA LEU A 10 9.87 -18.42 11.75
C LEU A 10 9.83 -19.84 11.16
N GLU A 11 9.52 -20.86 11.97
CA GLU A 11 9.40 -22.24 11.53
C GLU A 11 8.34 -22.41 10.42
N LYS A 12 7.20 -21.72 10.54
CA LYS A 12 6.12 -21.76 9.53
C LYS A 12 6.58 -21.29 8.15
N VAL A 13 7.48 -20.31 8.07
CA VAL A 13 7.85 -19.66 6.80
C VAL A 13 9.23 -19.98 6.29
N SER A 14 10.08 -20.68 7.08
CA SER A 14 11.46 -20.98 6.71
C SER A 14 11.61 -22.14 5.72
N ALA A 15 10.55 -22.83 5.37
CA ALA A 15 10.64 -23.93 4.39
C ALA A 15 11.06 -23.40 3.02
N ASN A 16 12.04 -24.09 2.40
CA ASN A 16 12.57 -23.78 1.06
C ASN A 16 13.17 -22.35 0.94
N THR A 17 13.81 -21.85 2.00
CA THR A 17 14.52 -20.58 2.00
C THR A 17 16.03 -20.80 2.12
N THR A 18 16.81 -19.88 1.54
CA THR A 18 18.25 -19.79 1.73
C THR A 18 18.58 -19.31 3.16
N ASP A 19 19.82 -19.52 3.62
CA ASP A 19 20.26 -19.02 4.94
C ASP A 19 20.08 -17.50 5.08
N LYS A 20 20.35 -16.75 3.99
CA LYS A 20 20.14 -15.30 3.92
C LYS A 20 18.67 -14.93 4.06
N GLU A 21 17.78 -15.56 3.30
CA GLU A 21 16.34 -15.32 3.39
C GLU A 21 15.82 -15.69 4.78
N LYS A 22 16.29 -16.77 5.38
CA LYS A 22 15.93 -17.17 6.74
C LYS A 22 16.34 -16.13 7.79
N GLU A 23 17.54 -15.55 7.64
CA GLU A 23 17.97 -14.45 8.52
C GLU A 23 17.11 -13.20 8.34
N LEU A 24 16.79 -12.81 7.08
CA LEU A 24 15.89 -11.71 6.79
C LEU A 24 14.48 -11.94 7.35
N LEU A 25 13.93 -13.15 7.19
CA LEU A 25 12.63 -13.52 7.78
C LEU A 25 12.65 -13.41 9.30
N LYS A 26 13.74 -13.89 9.94
CA LYS A 26 13.89 -13.75 11.39
C LYS A 26 13.86 -12.28 11.82
N ARG A 27 14.67 -11.43 11.17
CA ARG A 27 14.71 -9.98 11.45
C ARG A 27 13.34 -9.31 11.23
N ALA A 28 12.64 -9.68 10.16
CA ALA A 28 11.32 -9.15 9.83
C ALA A 28 10.26 -9.58 10.87
N ILE A 29 10.28 -10.82 11.32
CA ILE A 29 9.40 -11.32 12.37
C ILE A 29 9.69 -10.62 13.70
N ASP A 30 10.96 -10.47 14.07
CA ASP A 30 11.36 -9.78 15.30
C ASP A 30 10.85 -8.32 15.31
N VAL A 31 10.89 -7.63 14.14
CA VAL A 31 10.33 -6.28 13.98
C VAL A 31 8.81 -6.27 14.12
N LEU A 32 8.09 -7.23 13.53
CA LEU A 32 6.64 -7.31 13.69
C LEU A 32 6.23 -7.56 15.14
N VAL A 33 6.91 -8.48 15.83
CA VAL A 33 6.64 -8.77 17.26
C VAL A 33 6.95 -7.55 18.13
N TYR A 34 8.08 -6.87 17.90
CA TYR A 34 8.44 -5.63 18.60
C TYR A 34 7.38 -4.54 18.44
N ASN A 35 6.73 -4.48 17.29
CA ASN A 35 5.71 -3.48 16.96
C ASN A 35 4.28 -3.88 17.37
N ILE A 36 4.10 -4.99 18.10
CA ILE A 36 2.86 -5.32 18.80
C ILE A 36 3.04 -4.91 20.27
N PRO A 37 2.46 -3.79 20.74
CA PRO A 37 2.64 -3.33 22.10
C PRO A 37 2.08 -4.30 23.13
N ASP A 38 2.89 -4.71 24.11
CA ASP A 38 2.49 -5.60 25.22
C ASP A 38 1.56 -4.90 26.20
N ASP A 39 1.79 -3.61 26.43
CA ASP A 39 0.99 -2.77 27.33
C ASP A 39 0.51 -1.52 26.57
N PRO A 40 -0.71 -1.55 26.03
CA PRO A 40 -1.27 -0.41 25.34
C PRO A 40 -1.43 0.75 26.32
N LYS A 41 -0.76 1.87 26.02
CA LYS A 41 -0.74 3.10 26.83
C LYS A 41 -2.12 3.72 27.06
N THR A 42 -3.13 3.22 26.36
CA THR A 42 -4.51 3.72 26.39
C THR A 42 -5.50 2.58 26.42
N PRO A 43 -6.62 2.67 27.20
CA PRO A 43 -7.59 1.58 27.35
C PRO A 43 -8.35 1.21 26.05
N TRP A 44 -8.39 2.14 25.10
CA TRP A 44 -9.07 1.95 23.80
C TRP A 44 -8.13 1.38 22.72
N TYR A 45 -6.80 1.31 23.00
CA TYR A 45 -5.87 0.70 22.06
C TYR A 45 -6.04 -0.82 22.07
N PRO A 46 -6.39 -1.42 20.95
CA PRO A 46 -6.63 -2.85 20.93
C PRO A 46 -5.33 -3.62 21.13
N LYS A 47 -5.44 -4.66 21.93
CA LYS A 47 -4.36 -5.63 22.12
C LYS A 47 -4.08 -6.33 20.78
N LYS A 48 -2.79 -6.58 20.48
CA LYS A 48 -2.31 -7.31 19.30
C LYS A 48 -2.40 -6.54 17.96
N CYS A 49 -2.62 -5.23 17.94
CA CYS A 49 -2.45 -4.47 16.71
C CYS A 49 -0.99 -4.05 16.51
N VAL A 50 -0.53 -4.16 15.27
CA VAL A 50 0.81 -3.73 14.88
C VAL A 50 0.81 -2.22 14.66
N VAL A 51 1.83 -1.54 15.19
CA VAL A 51 2.13 -0.12 14.91
C VAL A 51 3.26 -0.02 13.88
N PRO A 52 3.38 1.07 13.10
CA PRO A 52 4.49 1.25 12.16
C PRO A 52 5.86 1.18 12.81
N ALA A 53 6.07 1.89 13.93
CA ALA A 53 7.29 1.83 14.71
C ALA A 53 7.01 2.08 16.21
N ASN A 54 7.18 1.04 17.04
CA ASN A 54 7.04 1.13 18.48
C ASN A 54 8.20 1.95 19.06
N GLY A 55 7.89 2.87 19.97
CA GLY A 55 8.90 3.75 20.57
C GLY A 55 9.05 5.11 19.87
N ILE A 56 8.50 5.28 18.66
CA ILE A 56 8.43 6.58 17.99
C ILE A 56 7.03 7.18 18.22
N PRO A 57 6.89 8.27 19.02
CA PRO A 57 5.59 8.73 19.50
C PRO A 57 4.58 9.08 18.39
N TRP A 58 5.03 9.68 17.29
CA TRP A 58 4.15 10.07 16.19
C TRP A 58 3.77 8.89 15.28
N LEU A 59 4.51 7.78 15.28
CA LEU A 59 4.19 6.53 14.59
C LEU A 59 3.45 5.52 15.47
N TYR A 60 3.34 5.79 16.77
CA TYR A 60 2.62 4.93 17.69
C TYR A 60 1.11 5.10 17.53
N GLY A 61 0.51 4.23 16.75
CA GLY A 61 -0.91 4.23 16.41
C GLY A 61 -1.23 3.16 15.36
N ILE A 62 -2.51 2.92 15.10
CA ILE A 62 -2.95 2.10 13.98
C ILE A 62 -3.25 3.00 12.79
N TRP A 63 -2.50 2.80 11.70
CA TRP A 63 -2.58 3.59 10.49
C TRP A 63 -3.32 2.80 9.41
N ASN A 64 -4.05 3.48 8.53
CA ASN A 64 -4.95 2.89 7.56
C ASN A 64 -4.28 1.81 6.68
N TRP A 65 -3.50 2.20 5.69
CA TRP A 65 -2.91 1.25 4.74
C TRP A 65 -1.83 0.38 5.38
N ASP A 66 -1.13 0.90 6.43
CA ASP A 66 -0.19 0.11 7.24
C ASP A 66 -0.89 -1.09 7.87
N THR A 67 -2.07 -0.89 8.44
CA THR A 67 -2.88 -1.97 9.03
C THR A 67 -3.20 -3.05 8.00
N ALA A 68 -3.51 -2.67 6.76
CA ALA A 68 -3.72 -3.62 5.68
C ALA A 68 -2.44 -4.41 5.36
N PHE A 69 -1.30 -3.73 5.27
CA PHE A 69 0.00 -4.39 5.04
C PHE A 69 0.38 -5.28 6.21
N HIS A 70 0.21 -4.82 7.45
CA HIS A 70 0.46 -5.65 8.64
C HIS A 70 -0.38 -6.93 8.60
N ALA A 71 -1.66 -6.82 8.28
CA ALA A 71 -2.55 -7.97 8.17
C ALA A 71 -2.09 -8.98 7.10
N ILE A 72 -1.54 -8.50 5.97
CA ILE A 72 -0.94 -9.34 4.94
C ILE A 72 0.30 -10.08 5.47
N GLY A 73 1.22 -9.39 6.12
CA GLY A 73 2.39 -10.00 6.73
C GLY A 73 2.01 -11.04 7.79
N LEU A 74 1.12 -10.68 8.71
CA LEU A 74 0.63 -11.56 9.76
C LEU A 74 -0.10 -12.79 9.21
N SER A 75 -0.73 -12.70 8.04
CA SER A 75 -1.44 -13.82 7.42
C SER A 75 -0.57 -15.06 7.16
N HIS A 76 0.74 -14.89 7.09
CA HIS A 76 1.69 -16.00 6.99
C HIS A 76 1.86 -16.78 8.30
N PHE A 77 1.56 -16.16 9.44
CA PHE A 77 1.88 -16.69 10.76
C PHE A 77 0.65 -16.95 11.62
N ASP A 78 -0.23 -15.94 11.71
CA ASP A 78 -1.35 -15.90 12.65
C ASP A 78 -2.54 -15.16 12.05
N LEU A 79 -3.50 -15.94 11.53
CA LEU A 79 -4.70 -15.39 10.88
C LEU A 79 -5.66 -14.72 11.87
N GLU A 80 -5.63 -15.11 13.16
CA GLU A 80 -6.43 -14.45 14.18
C GLU A 80 -5.98 -13.02 14.41
N ILE A 81 -4.66 -12.82 14.64
CA ILE A 81 -4.09 -11.48 14.79
C ILE A 81 -4.27 -10.66 13.51
N ALA A 82 -4.10 -11.27 12.33
CA ALA A 82 -4.32 -10.59 11.05
C ALA A 82 -5.75 -10.04 10.93
N ARG A 83 -6.77 -10.84 11.30
CA ARG A 83 -8.18 -10.40 11.32
C ARG A 83 -8.43 -9.31 12.36
N GLU A 84 -7.88 -9.47 13.57
CA GLU A 84 -8.03 -8.48 14.65
C GLU A 84 -7.53 -7.09 14.21
N ASN A 85 -6.43 -7.00 13.44
CA ASN A 85 -5.93 -5.72 12.92
C ASN A 85 -6.99 -5.07 11.99
N ILE A 86 -7.54 -5.81 11.03
CA ILE A 86 -8.57 -5.30 10.11
C ILE A 86 -9.85 -4.92 10.86
N VAL A 87 -10.38 -5.81 11.70
CA VAL A 87 -11.64 -5.59 12.44
C VAL A 87 -11.52 -4.38 13.35
N THR A 88 -10.40 -4.27 14.05
CA THR A 88 -10.13 -3.15 14.94
C THR A 88 -10.12 -1.84 14.18
N PHE A 89 -9.34 -1.74 13.10
CA PHE A 89 -9.26 -0.49 12.34
C PHE A 89 -10.63 -0.09 11.77
N LEU A 90 -11.38 -1.04 11.20
CA LEU A 90 -12.71 -0.81 10.66
C LEU A 90 -13.75 -0.40 11.72
N SER A 91 -13.52 -0.69 13.01
CA SER A 91 -14.40 -0.23 14.09
C SER A 91 -14.37 1.29 14.30
N PHE A 92 -13.35 1.98 13.78
CA PHE A 92 -13.21 3.44 13.80
C PHE A 92 -13.77 4.15 12.55
N GLN A 93 -14.44 3.40 11.65
CA GLN A 93 -15.07 3.98 10.48
C GLN A 93 -16.06 5.10 10.85
N ASN A 94 -16.04 6.21 10.12
CA ASN A 94 -16.96 7.33 10.30
C ASN A 94 -18.41 6.96 9.94
N GLU A 95 -19.35 7.77 10.40
CA GLU A 95 -20.77 7.60 10.04
C GLU A 95 -21.04 7.77 8.55
N ASP A 96 -20.30 8.66 7.87
CA ASP A 96 -20.35 8.87 6.42
C ASP A 96 -19.66 7.76 5.60
N GLY A 97 -19.00 6.82 6.27
CA GLY A 97 -18.32 5.68 5.64
C GLY A 97 -16.81 5.89 5.42
N MET A 98 -16.27 7.07 5.62
CA MET A 98 -14.82 7.31 5.50
C MET A 98 -14.04 6.48 6.52
N LEU A 99 -12.91 5.94 6.11
CA LEU A 99 -11.93 5.37 7.02
C LEU A 99 -10.92 6.46 7.43
N PRO A 100 -10.55 6.55 8.71
CA PRO A 100 -9.58 7.54 9.18
C PRO A 100 -8.19 7.26 8.59
N ASP A 101 -7.31 8.26 8.65
CA ASP A 101 -5.88 8.08 8.38
C ASP A 101 -5.20 7.25 9.48
N VAL A 102 -5.37 7.67 10.72
CA VAL A 102 -4.75 7.03 11.88
C VAL A 102 -5.64 7.16 13.13
N VAL A 103 -5.55 6.15 14.00
CA VAL A 103 -5.97 6.22 15.40
C VAL A 103 -4.71 6.22 16.25
N ARG A 104 -4.39 7.38 16.83
CA ARG A 104 -3.13 7.59 17.57
C ARG A 104 -3.12 6.85 18.90
N GLY A 105 -2.09 6.05 19.12
CA GLY A 105 -1.90 5.28 20.35
C GLY A 105 -1.53 6.10 21.58
N THR A 106 -1.08 7.36 21.39
CA THR A 106 -0.64 8.21 22.48
C THR A 106 -1.78 8.92 23.21
N ASN A 107 -2.82 9.35 22.50
CA ASN A 107 -3.89 10.20 23.02
C ASN A 107 -5.30 9.83 22.56
N GLY A 108 -5.45 8.87 21.66
CA GLY A 108 -6.74 8.46 21.12
C GLY A 108 -7.29 9.35 20.00
N GLU A 109 -6.54 10.30 19.54
CA GLU A 109 -6.94 11.14 18.42
C GLU A 109 -7.19 10.29 17.17
N ILE A 110 -8.32 10.55 16.52
CA ILE A 110 -8.67 9.90 15.26
C ILE A 110 -8.62 10.96 14.17
N VAL A 111 -7.67 10.83 13.25
CA VAL A 111 -7.52 11.77 12.14
C VAL A 111 -8.48 11.39 11.03
N ARG A 112 -9.43 12.28 10.71
CA ARG A 112 -10.58 12.05 9.81
C ARG A 112 -10.68 13.05 8.65
N ASN A 113 -9.68 13.87 8.43
CA ASN A 113 -9.71 14.88 7.36
C ASN A 113 -9.12 14.37 6.05
N TYR A 114 -8.36 13.29 6.12
CA TYR A 114 -7.79 12.55 5.00
C TYR A 114 -7.72 11.07 5.37
N SER A 115 -7.48 10.22 4.39
CA SER A 115 -7.44 8.78 4.55
C SER A 115 -6.07 8.26 4.10
N LYS A 116 -6.04 7.14 3.41
CA LYS A 116 -4.87 6.53 2.76
C LYS A 116 -5.37 5.71 1.55
N PRO A 117 -4.47 5.21 0.70
CA PRO A 117 -4.83 4.30 -0.38
C PRO A 117 -5.73 3.15 0.10
N PRO A 118 -6.84 2.84 -0.61
CA PRO A 118 -7.88 1.93 -0.14
C PRO A 118 -7.54 0.45 -0.38
N VAL A 119 -6.44 -0.04 0.21
CA VAL A 119 -5.92 -1.41 0.03
C VAL A 119 -6.45 -2.43 1.05
N MET A 120 -7.23 -1.98 2.03
CA MET A 120 -7.71 -2.84 3.11
C MET A 120 -8.64 -3.99 2.64
N PRO A 121 -9.55 -3.81 1.65
CA PRO A 121 -10.34 -4.93 1.13
C PRO A 121 -9.50 -6.03 0.51
N TRP A 122 -8.42 -5.69 -0.20
CA TRP A 122 -7.48 -6.67 -0.73
C TRP A 122 -6.81 -7.51 0.38
N ALA A 123 -6.39 -6.87 1.48
CA ALA A 123 -5.83 -7.57 2.63
C ALA A 123 -6.87 -8.49 3.29
N ALA A 124 -8.09 -8.00 3.48
CA ALA A 124 -9.20 -8.78 4.04
C ALA A 124 -9.57 -9.98 3.15
N GLN A 125 -9.57 -9.81 1.83
CA GLN A 125 -9.80 -10.90 0.88
C GLN A 125 -8.76 -12.00 1.07
N ARG A 126 -7.48 -11.66 1.07
CA ARG A 126 -6.40 -12.63 1.25
C ARG A 126 -6.53 -13.42 2.55
N ILE A 127 -6.86 -12.76 3.65
CA ILE A 127 -7.06 -13.42 4.95
C ILE A 127 -8.24 -14.41 4.87
N HIS A 128 -9.36 -14.00 4.28
CA HIS A 128 -10.53 -14.84 4.14
C HIS A 128 -10.32 -16.02 3.17
N GLU A 129 -9.52 -15.84 2.12
CA GLU A 129 -9.13 -16.93 1.21
C GLU A 129 -8.31 -18.02 1.91
N LEU A 130 -7.41 -17.61 2.82
CA LEU A 130 -6.59 -18.55 3.61
C LEU A 130 -7.41 -19.32 4.66
N GLN A 131 -8.41 -18.69 5.24
CA GLN A 131 -9.32 -19.32 6.19
C GLN A 131 -10.68 -18.64 6.13
N LYS A 132 -11.68 -19.37 5.64
CA LYS A 132 -13.06 -18.91 5.59
C LYS A 132 -13.58 -18.61 6.99
N ASP A 133 -14.23 -17.46 7.14
CA ASP A 133 -14.79 -16.97 8.40
C ASP A 133 -16.00 -16.08 8.07
N GLU A 134 -17.19 -16.61 8.34
CA GLU A 134 -18.45 -15.94 8.00
C GLU A 134 -18.69 -14.70 8.87
N ASP A 135 -18.31 -14.73 10.14
CA ASP A 135 -18.46 -13.60 11.05
C ASP A 135 -17.54 -12.43 10.61
N PHE A 136 -16.29 -12.74 10.23
CA PHE A 136 -15.38 -11.77 9.68
C PHE A 136 -15.96 -11.15 8.40
N LEU A 137 -16.47 -11.97 7.50
CA LEU A 137 -17.03 -11.51 6.23
C LEU A 137 -18.26 -10.62 6.44
N ASN A 138 -19.18 -11.02 7.32
CA ASN A 138 -20.37 -10.25 7.68
C ASN A 138 -19.99 -8.91 8.37
N PHE A 139 -18.85 -8.85 9.03
CA PHE A 139 -18.35 -7.60 9.65
C PHE A 139 -17.72 -6.66 8.63
N VAL A 140 -16.86 -7.17 7.73
CA VAL A 140 -16.06 -6.30 6.82
C VAL A 140 -16.85 -5.82 5.60
N TYR A 141 -17.69 -6.69 4.99
CA TYR A 141 -18.38 -6.38 3.73
C TYR A 141 -19.25 -5.10 3.81
N PRO A 142 -20.18 -4.95 4.77
CA PRO A 142 -21.01 -3.74 4.83
C PRO A 142 -20.21 -2.47 5.12
N ARG A 143 -19.05 -2.59 5.79
CA ARG A 143 -18.15 -1.46 6.06
C ARG A 143 -17.43 -1.02 4.80
N PHE A 144 -16.97 -1.95 4.01
CA PHE A 144 -16.36 -1.64 2.72
C PHE A 144 -17.40 -1.09 1.72
N VAL A 145 -18.64 -1.59 1.71
CA VAL A 145 -19.71 -0.97 0.91
C VAL A 145 -19.88 0.51 1.26
N ARG A 146 -19.88 0.87 2.54
CA ARG A 146 -19.99 2.28 2.97
C ARG A 146 -18.74 3.10 2.60
N TYR A 147 -17.55 2.51 2.72
CA TYR A 147 -16.31 3.21 2.35
C TYR A 147 -16.24 3.46 0.83
N GLU A 148 -16.62 2.49 0.02
CA GLU A 148 -16.71 2.70 -1.43
C GLU A 148 -17.70 3.80 -1.80
N LYS A 149 -18.86 3.80 -1.13
CA LYS A 149 -19.83 4.89 -1.32
C LYS A 149 -19.23 6.25 -1.01
N PHE A 150 -18.52 6.38 0.12
CA PHE A 150 -17.80 7.62 0.46
C PHE A 150 -16.81 8.03 -0.62
N LEU A 151 -15.98 7.09 -1.10
CA LEU A 151 -14.99 7.36 -2.15
C LEU A 151 -15.66 7.78 -3.46
N SER A 152 -16.72 7.08 -3.88
CA SER A 152 -17.46 7.40 -5.10
C SER A 152 -18.17 8.76 -5.05
N GLU A 153 -18.65 9.18 -3.89
CA GLU A 153 -19.36 10.46 -3.72
C GLU A 153 -18.40 11.64 -3.50
N ASN A 154 -17.21 11.43 -2.95
CA ASN A 154 -16.31 12.51 -2.52
C ASN A 154 -14.94 12.53 -3.20
N ARG A 155 -14.53 11.43 -3.83
CA ARG A 155 -13.19 11.22 -4.41
C ARG A 155 -13.25 10.69 -5.84
N CYS A 156 -14.38 10.80 -6.53
CA CYS A 156 -14.57 10.28 -7.87
C CYS A 156 -15.19 11.37 -8.78
N ASP A 157 -14.58 11.58 -9.94
CA ASP A 157 -15.07 12.44 -11.01
C ASP A 157 -14.96 11.71 -12.34
N LYS A 158 -16.00 11.79 -13.17
CA LYS A 158 -16.07 11.11 -14.47
C LYS A 158 -15.73 9.61 -14.42
N GLY A 159 -16.00 8.96 -13.28
CA GLY A 159 -15.73 7.52 -13.07
C GLY A 159 -14.26 7.16 -12.84
N MET A 160 -13.41 8.13 -12.50
CA MET A 160 -12.05 7.93 -12.04
C MET A 160 -11.82 8.60 -10.69
N PHE A 161 -10.93 8.05 -9.89
CA PHE A 161 -10.68 8.49 -8.52
C PHE A 161 -9.51 9.48 -8.44
N HIS A 162 -9.59 10.38 -7.47
CA HIS A 162 -8.57 11.36 -7.13
C HIS A 162 -8.42 11.46 -5.60
N TYR A 163 -7.25 11.90 -5.14
CA TYR A 163 -7.04 12.23 -3.74
C TYR A 163 -7.60 13.61 -3.42
N ASP A 164 -8.02 13.80 -2.16
CA ASP A 164 -8.55 15.08 -1.69
C ASP A 164 -8.61 15.10 -0.15
N VAL A 165 -8.94 16.24 0.42
CA VAL A 165 -9.08 16.47 1.85
C VAL A 165 -10.55 16.67 2.21
N THR A 166 -10.99 16.10 3.31
CA THR A 166 -12.26 16.47 3.92
C THR A 166 -12.04 17.70 4.78
N MET A 167 -12.57 18.85 4.33
CA MET A 167 -12.37 20.13 5.00
C MET A 167 -12.87 20.08 6.44
N PRO A 168 -12.10 20.60 7.42
CA PRO A 168 -12.57 20.74 8.79
C PRO A 168 -13.79 21.70 8.85
N LYS A 169 -14.72 21.42 9.77
CA LYS A 169 -15.97 22.21 9.88
C LYS A 169 -15.78 23.56 10.57
N ASP A 170 -14.71 23.70 11.33
CA ASP A 170 -14.46 24.82 12.26
C ASP A 170 -13.44 25.84 11.76
N ARG A 171 -12.74 25.55 10.66
CA ARG A 171 -11.75 26.46 10.07
C ARG A 171 -11.52 26.20 8.58
N VAL A 172 -10.92 27.18 7.91
CA VAL A 172 -10.42 27.07 6.54
C VAL A 172 -8.92 26.72 6.62
N LEU A 173 -8.48 25.80 5.79
CA LEU A 173 -7.05 25.47 5.65
C LEU A 173 -6.36 26.54 4.80
N SER A 174 -5.10 26.83 5.11
CA SER A 174 -4.22 27.51 4.17
C SER A 174 -3.90 26.59 2.97
N ASP A 175 -3.43 27.16 1.86
CA ASP A 175 -3.05 26.38 0.68
C ASP A 175 -1.94 25.37 1.01
N GLU A 176 -0.98 25.74 1.88
CA GLU A 176 0.09 24.87 2.34
C GLU A 176 -0.43 23.70 3.20
N GLU A 177 -1.33 23.99 4.16
CA GLU A 177 -1.96 22.95 4.98
C GLU A 177 -2.79 21.99 4.12
N TYR A 178 -3.57 22.54 3.18
CA TYR A 178 -4.38 21.74 2.26
C TYR A 178 -3.50 20.82 1.40
N HIS A 179 -2.43 21.35 0.83
CA HIS A 179 -1.48 20.58 0.04
C HIS A 179 -0.82 19.47 0.89
N THR A 180 -0.40 19.81 2.11
CA THR A 180 0.21 18.86 3.04
C THR A 180 -0.76 17.72 3.40
N TRP A 181 -2.00 18.05 3.74
CA TRP A 181 -3.02 17.05 4.09
C TRP A 181 -3.41 16.18 2.89
N ALA A 182 -3.50 16.78 1.70
CA ALA A 182 -3.71 16.03 0.47
C ALA A 182 -2.54 15.06 0.19
N GLY A 183 -1.30 15.46 0.48
CA GLY A 183 -0.13 14.59 0.46
C GLY A 183 -0.30 13.38 1.38
N TYR A 184 -0.74 13.61 2.62
CA TYR A 184 -1.01 12.53 3.57
C TYR A 184 -2.11 11.56 3.11
N ASP A 185 -3.15 12.06 2.41
CA ASP A 185 -4.20 11.23 1.82
C ASP A 185 -3.65 10.23 0.79
N THR A 186 -2.59 10.62 0.08
CA THR A 186 -1.95 9.76 -0.93
C THR A 186 -1.09 8.65 -0.34
N GLY A 187 -0.61 8.79 0.89
CA GLY A 187 0.42 7.96 1.48
C GLY A 187 1.84 8.19 0.91
N TRP A 188 1.99 9.02 -0.12
CA TRP A 188 3.28 9.41 -0.72
C TRP A 188 3.65 10.85 -0.37
N ASP A 189 3.31 11.28 0.79
CA ASP A 189 3.31 12.58 1.43
C ASP A 189 3.88 13.76 0.62
N ASN A 190 5.18 13.78 0.32
CA ASN A 190 5.88 14.85 -0.38
C ASN A 190 6.44 14.43 -1.76
N SER A 191 5.80 13.46 -2.41
CA SER A 191 6.25 12.96 -3.72
C SER A 191 6.33 14.08 -4.78
N VAL A 192 7.31 13.98 -5.65
CA VAL A 192 7.46 14.83 -6.85
C VAL A 192 6.18 14.84 -7.72
N ARG A 193 5.37 13.75 -7.69
CA ARG A 193 4.08 13.65 -8.39
C ARG A 193 3.15 14.82 -8.05
N TRP A 194 3.27 15.36 -6.85
CA TRP A 194 2.34 16.32 -6.28
C TRP A 194 2.74 17.78 -6.40
N ASP A 195 3.94 18.07 -6.87
CA ASP A 195 4.49 19.41 -6.93
C ASP A 195 3.63 20.39 -7.76
N LYS A 196 2.82 19.88 -8.68
CA LYS A 196 1.88 20.68 -9.51
C LYS A 196 0.42 20.61 -9.06
N GLY A 197 0.15 20.00 -7.91
CA GLY A 197 -1.20 19.92 -7.32
C GLY A 197 -1.79 18.49 -7.35
N ILE A 198 -2.01 17.95 -6.16
CA ILE A 198 -2.46 16.56 -5.93
C ILE A 198 -3.88 16.34 -6.42
N VAL A 199 -4.78 17.23 -6.02
CA VAL A 199 -6.24 17.09 -6.25
C VAL A 199 -6.66 17.23 -7.71
N ASN A 200 -5.75 17.73 -8.54
CA ASN A 200 -6.00 17.92 -9.97
C ASN A 200 -5.66 16.68 -10.80
N LEU A 201 -5.21 15.60 -10.19
CA LEU A 201 -4.75 14.42 -10.89
C LEU A 201 -5.73 13.25 -10.75
N TYR A 202 -5.76 12.40 -11.76
CA TYR A 202 -6.16 11.01 -11.66
C TYR A 202 -4.90 10.17 -11.43
N PRO A 203 -4.58 9.81 -10.18
CA PRO A 203 -3.39 9.03 -9.86
C PRO A 203 -3.53 7.60 -10.35
N ILE A 204 -2.47 7.08 -11.00
CA ILE A 204 -2.48 5.73 -11.56
C ILE A 204 -2.60 4.65 -10.47
N ASP A 205 -1.92 4.82 -9.34
CA ASP A 205 -1.96 3.88 -8.22
C ASP A 205 -3.33 3.85 -7.55
N LEU A 206 -3.94 5.01 -7.24
CA LEU A 206 -5.26 5.06 -6.62
C LEU A 206 -6.30 4.32 -7.47
N ASN A 207 -6.30 4.58 -8.78
CA ASN A 207 -7.25 3.93 -9.68
C ASN A 207 -6.99 2.41 -9.78
N CYS A 208 -5.74 1.96 -9.71
CA CYS A 208 -5.42 0.54 -9.62
C CYS A 208 -5.82 -0.06 -8.26
N TYR A 209 -5.64 0.65 -7.15
CA TYR A 209 -6.13 0.20 -5.84
C TYR A 209 -7.66 0.05 -5.83
N MET A 210 -8.38 0.92 -6.53
CA MET A 210 -9.84 0.78 -6.66
C MET A 210 -10.26 -0.42 -7.53
N VAL A 211 -9.48 -0.82 -8.52
CA VAL A 211 -9.69 -2.10 -9.24
C VAL A 211 -9.51 -3.28 -8.27
N MET A 212 -8.44 -3.29 -7.45
CA MET A 212 -8.24 -4.31 -6.42
C MET A 212 -9.41 -4.33 -5.42
N TYR A 213 -9.88 -3.16 -5.05
CA TYR A 213 -11.05 -2.99 -4.19
C TYR A 213 -12.29 -3.68 -4.78
N TYR A 214 -12.63 -3.40 -6.02
CA TYR A 214 -13.80 -3.98 -6.69
C TYR A 214 -13.69 -5.50 -6.84
N ARG A 215 -12.51 -6.03 -7.11
CA ARG A 215 -12.23 -7.48 -7.12
C ARG A 215 -12.50 -8.11 -5.76
N ALA A 216 -12.01 -7.50 -4.69
CA ALA A 216 -12.26 -7.98 -3.33
C ALA A 216 -13.75 -7.92 -2.98
N MET A 217 -14.46 -6.86 -3.36
CA MET A 217 -15.89 -6.72 -3.12
C MET A 217 -16.72 -7.74 -3.90
N SER A 218 -16.36 -8.02 -5.16
CA SER A 218 -16.99 -9.07 -5.95
C SER A 218 -16.77 -10.45 -5.31
N TYR A 219 -15.56 -10.73 -4.84
CA TYR A 219 -15.25 -11.95 -4.09
C TYR A 219 -16.10 -12.07 -2.83
N PHE A 220 -16.18 -11.05 -1.98
CA PHE A 220 -16.99 -11.08 -0.75
C PHE A 220 -18.48 -11.24 -1.04
N ALA A 221 -19.01 -10.54 -2.03
CA ALA A 221 -20.40 -10.67 -2.46
C ALA A 221 -20.71 -12.09 -2.92
N LYS A 222 -19.78 -12.74 -3.64
CA LYS A 222 -19.91 -14.14 -4.04
C LYS A 222 -19.95 -15.10 -2.85
N GLU A 223 -19.05 -14.94 -1.88
CA GLU A 223 -19.01 -15.76 -0.67
C GLU A 223 -20.29 -15.58 0.17
N LEU A 224 -20.90 -14.38 0.16
CA LEU A 224 -22.17 -14.07 0.81
C LEU A 224 -23.41 -14.42 -0.03
N ASN A 225 -23.26 -14.99 -1.22
CA ASN A 225 -24.35 -15.32 -2.16
C ASN A 225 -25.17 -14.08 -2.62
N LEU A 226 -24.57 -12.89 -2.67
CA LEU A 226 -25.17 -11.63 -3.11
C LEU A 226 -24.98 -11.43 -4.61
N ASN A 227 -25.66 -12.21 -5.45
CA ASN A 227 -25.45 -12.25 -6.90
C ASN A 227 -25.62 -10.88 -7.60
N GLY A 228 -26.54 -10.03 -7.13
CA GLY A 228 -26.73 -8.66 -7.64
C GLY A 228 -25.50 -7.79 -7.42
N ASP A 229 -24.90 -7.89 -6.23
CA ASP A 229 -23.70 -7.13 -5.87
C ASP A 229 -22.48 -7.62 -6.66
N VAL A 230 -22.36 -8.94 -6.91
CA VAL A 230 -21.30 -9.49 -7.78
C VAL A 230 -21.34 -8.85 -9.16
N LEU A 231 -22.51 -8.75 -9.78
CA LEU A 231 -22.66 -8.13 -11.09
C LEU A 231 -22.30 -6.64 -11.06
N MET A 232 -22.73 -5.93 -10.02
CA MET A 232 -22.44 -4.51 -9.82
C MET A 232 -20.92 -4.27 -9.68
N TRP A 233 -20.23 -5.02 -8.81
CA TRP A 233 -18.79 -4.85 -8.59
C TRP A 233 -17.98 -5.19 -9.83
N ASN A 234 -18.33 -6.26 -10.55
CA ASN A 234 -17.68 -6.62 -11.80
C ASN A 234 -17.88 -5.54 -12.90
N SER A 235 -19.05 -4.90 -12.95
CA SER A 235 -19.29 -3.78 -13.88
C SER A 235 -18.40 -2.59 -13.53
N LYS A 236 -18.33 -2.19 -12.24
CA LYS A 236 -17.46 -1.09 -11.79
C LYS A 236 -15.98 -1.38 -12.06
N GLU A 237 -15.53 -2.61 -11.80
CA GLU A 237 -14.17 -3.05 -12.13
C GLU A 237 -13.86 -2.85 -13.61
N LYS A 238 -14.70 -3.41 -14.48
CA LYS A 238 -14.50 -3.34 -15.94
C LYS A 238 -14.47 -1.89 -16.43
N ASP A 239 -15.42 -1.07 -16.01
CA ASP A 239 -15.53 0.32 -16.44
C ASP A 239 -14.29 1.11 -16.01
N LEU A 240 -13.75 0.87 -14.80
CA LEU A 240 -12.55 1.52 -14.32
C LEU A 240 -11.29 1.05 -15.07
N ILE A 241 -11.16 -0.24 -15.36
CA ILE A 241 -10.06 -0.79 -16.19
C ILE A 241 -10.03 -0.14 -17.57
N ASP A 242 -11.18 -0.03 -18.23
CA ASP A 242 -11.29 0.60 -19.56
C ASP A 242 -10.85 2.08 -19.49
N ARG A 243 -11.21 2.81 -18.41
CA ARG A 243 -10.79 4.19 -18.18
C ARG A 243 -9.29 4.31 -17.89
N ILE A 244 -8.73 3.47 -17.03
CA ILE A 244 -7.28 3.45 -16.76
C ILE A 244 -6.51 3.28 -18.06
N ASN A 245 -6.88 2.28 -18.87
CA ASN A 245 -6.20 1.98 -20.11
C ASN A 245 -6.34 3.07 -21.18
N SER A 246 -7.47 3.79 -21.22
CA SER A 246 -7.69 4.88 -22.18
C SER A 246 -7.14 6.22 -21.72
N THR A 247 -7.12 6.47 -20.39
CA THR A 247 -6.80 7.80 -19.85
C THR A 247 -5.39 7.88 -19.30
N LEU A 248 -4.82 6.82 -18.70
CA LEU A 248 -3.55 6.90 -17.97
C LEU A 248 -2.35 6.28 -18.71
N TRP A 249 -2.56 5.79 -19.91
CA TRP A 249 -1.46 5.38 -20.78
C TRP A 249 -0.95 6.59 -21.59
N ASP A 250 0.35 6.82 -21.54
CA ASP A 250 1.02 7.82 -22.35
C ASP A 250 1.71 7.15 -23.55
N ASP A 251 1.19 7.42 -24.75
CA ASP A 251 1.71 6.86 -25.99
C ASP A 251 3.05 7.47 -26.41
N GLU A 252 3.37 8.67 -25.96
CA GLU A 252 4.64 9.32 -26.26
C GLU A 252 5.77 8.69 -25.42
N ASN A 253 5.58 8.61 -24.11
CA ASN A 253 6.57 8.07 -23.17
C ASN A 253 6.48 6.56 -22.98
N LYS A 254 5.47 5.89 -23.59
CA LYS A 254 5.23 4.44 -23.48
C LYS A 254 5.18 3.95 -22.02
N ALA A 255 4.46 4.69 -21.18
CA ALA A 255 4.31 4.40 -19.75
C ALA A 255 2.90 4.72 -19.26
N TYR A 256 2.48 4.05 -18.17
CA TYR A 256 1.34 4.50 -17.39
C TYR A 256 1.77 5.62 -16.47
N VAL A 257 1.01 6.72 -16.47
CA VAL A 257 1.30 7.93 -15.69
C VAL A 257 0.01 8.55 -15.14
N ASP A 258 0.16 9.44 -14.18
CA ASP A 258 -0.95 10.30 -13.75
C ASP A 258 -1.39 11.23 -14.88
N ALA A 259 -2.65 11.63 -14.85
CA ALA A 259 -3.18 12.59 -15.82
C ALA A 259 -3.96 13.70 -15.10
N ASP A 260 -3.82 14.93 -15.58
CA ASP A 260 -4.64 16.05 -15.11
C ASP A 260 -6.12 15.79 -15.46
N ARG A 261 -7.00 15.84 -14.45
CA ARG A 261 -8.43 15.48 -14.60
C ARG A 261 -9.25 16.50 -15.37
N PHE A 262 -8.75 17.71 -15.52
CA PHE A 262 -9.44 18.80 -16.21
C PHE A 262 -8.98 18.92 -17.66
N THR A 263 -7.67 18.83 -17.91
CA THR A 263 -7.07 19.01 -19.23
C THR A 263 -6.75 17.70 -19.94
N GLY A 264 -6.57 16.59 -19.19
CA GLY A 264 -6.12 15.30 -19.71
C GLY A 264 -4.60 15.25 -19.97
N GLU A 265 -3.85 16.31 -19.61
CA GLU A 265 -2.39 16.34 -19.78
C GLU A 265 -1.74 15.23 -18.96
N LYS A 266 -0.78 14.51 -19.58
CA LYS A 266 -0.02 13.44 -18.94
C LYS A 266 1.10 13.99 -18.08
N SER A 267 1.24 13.44 -16.87
CA SER A 267 2.39 13.71 -16.03
C SER A 267 3.67 13.22 -16.69
N LYS A 268 4.74 13.99 -16.57
CA LYS A 268 6.08 13.58 -17.01
C LYS A 268 6.86 12.86 -15.91
N VAL A 269 6.34 12.87 -14.69
CA VAL A 269 6.98 12.25 -13.53
C VAL A 269 6.75 10.72 -13.60
N LEU A 270 7.85 9.98 -13.65
CA LEU A 270 7.83 8.52 -13.66
C LEU A 270 8.14 7.98 -12.26
N THR A 271 7.29 7.12 -11.75
CA THR A 271 7.41 6.50 -10.42
C THR A 271 7.08 5.00 -10.47
N PRO A 272 7.38 4.22 -9.45
CA PRO A 272 6.94 2.83 -9.36
C PRO A 272 5.41 2.63 -9.44
N ALA A 273 4.61 3.67 -9.17
CA ALA A 273 3.15 3.62 -9.38
C ALA A 273 2.77 3.28 -10.84
N SER A 274 3.63 3.65 -11.80
CA SER A 274 3.48 3.32 -13.23
C SER A 274 3.37 1.81 -13.51
N PHE A 275 3.86 0.97 -12.61
CA PHE A 275 3.82 -0.49 -12.74
C PHE A 275 2.58 -1.14 -12.11
N MET A 276 1.74 -0.37 -11.42
CA MET A 276 0.52 -0.90 -10.80
C MET A 276 -0.43 -1.61 -11.78
N PRO A 277 -0.61 -1.14 -13.05
CA PRO A 277 -1.40 -1.87 -14.05
C PRO A 277 -0.86 -3.26 -14.38
N LEU A 278 0.45 -3.51 -14.21
CA LEU A 278 1.03 -4.83 -14.35
C LEU A 278 0.76 -5.68 -13.11
N PHE A 279 0.83 -5.10 -11.92
CA PHE A 279 0.53 -5.81 -10.68
C PHE A 279 -0.90 -6.37 -10.67
N ILE A 280 -1.86 -5.59 -11.13
CA ILE A 280 -3.27 -6.00 -11.24
C ILE A 280 -3.63 -6.65 -12.60
N GLU A 281 -2.65 -6.90 -13.46
CA GLU A 281 -2.77 -7.64 -14.71
C GLU A 281 -3.79 -7.05 -15.72
N ILE A 282 -3.84 -5.73 -15.85
CA ILE A 282 -4.73 -5.03 -16.82
C ILE A 282 -3.98 -4.43 -18.02
N ALA A 283 -2.67 -4.46 -18.02
CA ALA A 283 -1.87 -3.98 -19.14
C ALA A 283 -1.89 -4.99 -20.29
N SER A 284 -1.94 -4.51 -21.54
CA SER A 284 -1.68 -5.38 -22.68
C SER A 284 -0.23 -5.88 -22.67
N LYS A 285 0.03 -7.01 -23.33
CA LYS A 285 1.41 -7.54 -23.43
C LYS A 285 2.35 -6.51 -24.05
N GLU A 286 1.93 -5.78 -25.07
CA GLU A 286 2.73 -4.72 -25.70
C GLU A 286 3.10 -3.62 -24.69
N ARG A 287 2.12 -3.12 -23.90
CA ARG A 287 2.38 -2.11 -22.88
C ARG A 287 3.29 -2.65 -21.79
N ALA A 288 3.09 -3.89 -21.37
CA ALA A 288 3.95 -4.53 -20.39
C ALA A 288 5.40 -4.68 -20.91
N ASP A 289 5.62 -4.92 -22.20
CA ASP A 289 6.96 -4.96 -22.81
C ASP A 289 7.65 -3.59 -22.72
N TYR A 290 6.96 -2.47 -22.96
CA TYR A 290 7.49 -1.13 -22.74
C TYR A 290 7.81 -0.87 -21.27
N MET A 291 6.94 -1.28 -20.35
CA MET A 291 7.17 -1.14 -18.92
C MET A 291 8.39 -1.97 -18.45
N ASN A 292 8.62 -3.15 -19.03
CA ASN A 292 9.81 -3.94 -18.77
C ASN A 292 11.10 -3.23 -19.23
N ILE A 293 11.09 -2.56 -20.39
CA ILE A 293 12.22 -1.72 -20.85
C ILE A 293 12.47 -0.59 -19.86
N LEU A 294 11.42 0.08 -19.42
CA LEU A 294 11.50 1.15 -18.43
C LEU A 294 12.09 0.66 -17.10
N ALA A 295 11.62 -0.48 -16.58
CA ALA A 295 12.11 -1.10 -15.35
C ALA A 295 13.58 -1.50 -15.42
N SER A 296 14.04 -1.94 -16.61
CA SER A 296 15.42 -2.38 -16.84
C SER A 296 16.42 -1.22 -17.03
N ASN A 297 15.92 0.01 -17.14
CA ASN A 297 16.75 1.17 -17.39
C ASN A 297 17.42 1.66 -16.10
N LYS A 298 18.77 1.65 -16.08
CA LYS A 298 19.59 2.06 -14.93
C LYS A 298 19.45 3.53 -14.57
N ASN A 299 19.10 4.37 -15.53
CA ASN A 299 18.86 5.79 -15.28
C ASN A 299 17.42 6.05 -14.76
N LYS A 300 16.53 5.04 -14.79
CA LYS A 300 15.13 5.18 -14.36
C LYS A 300 14.89 4.45 -13.04
N PHE A 301 14.84 3.12 -13.06
CA PHE A 301 14.37 2.34 -11.91
C PHE A 301 15.29 1.20 -11.51
N PHE A 302 16.16 0.74 -12.41
CA PHE A 302 17.01 -0.42 -12.14
C PHE A 302 18.24 -0.05 -11.30
N PRO A 303 18.60 -0.84 -10.27
CA PRO A 303 17.86 -2.00 -9.78
C PRO A 303 16.98 -1.71 -8.55
N GLY A 304 17.03 -0.50 -7.99
CA GLY A 304 16.51 -0.20 -6.65
C GLY A 304 15.04 0.21 -6.59
N MET A 305 14.37 0.48 -7.71
CA MET A 305 12.98 0.98 -7.73
C MET A 305 12.76 2.20 -6.84
N PRO A 306 13.47 3.33 -7.04
CA PRO A 306 13.29 4.55 -6.25
C PRO A 306 11.88 5.13 -6.44
N SER A 307 11.42 5.92 -5.47
CA SER A 307 10.07 6.52 -5.48
C SER A 307 9.83 7.55 -6.61
N VAL A 308 10.87 8.00 -7.27
CA VAL A 308 10.86 8.71 -8.56
C VAL A 308 12.06 8.26 -9.37
N ALA A 309 11.97 8.28 -10.70
CA ALA A 309 13.06 7.86 -11.58
C ALA A 309 14.39 8.56 -11.23
N TYR A 310 15.53 7.85 -11.28
CA TYR A 310 16.86 8.38 -10.92
C TYR A 310 17.27 9.62 -11.71
N ASP A 311 16.79 9.76 -12.94
CA ASP A 311 17.08 10.92 -13.81
C ASP A 311 16.01 12.01 -13.77
N ASP A 312 15.06 11.93 -12.84
CA ASP A 312 14.12 13.03 -12.62
C ASP A 312 14.86 14.24 -12.05
N PRO A 313 14.63 15.46 -12.56
CA PRO A 313 15.31 16.67 -12.07
C PRO A 313 15.13 16.94 -10.57
N GLU A 314 14.01 16.47 -10.01
CA GLU A 314 13.64 16.65 -8.61
C GLU A 314 14.04 15.44 -7.73
N TYR A 315 14.77 14.47 -8.30
CA TYR A 315 15.28 13.33 -7.54
C TYR A 315 16.14 13.78 -6.36
N SER A 316 15.82 13.31 -5.17
CA SER A 316 16.61 13.52 -3.96
C SER A 316 16.34 12.43 -2.94
N LEU A 317 17.13 12.33 -1.88
CA LEU A 317 16.87 11.40 -0.78
C LEU A 317 15.83 11.95 0.22
N GLY A 318 15.02 12.90 -0.18
CA GLY A 318 14.01 13.58 0.64
C GLY A 318 12.69 12.82 0.78
N TYR A 319 12.65 11.73 1.51
CA TYR A 319 11.45 10.95 1.85
C TYR A 319 10.80 10.29 0.59
N TRP A 320 9.67 10.79 0.05
CA TRP A 320 9.05 10.24 -1.17
C TRP A 320 9.59 10.83 -2.47
N ARG A 321 10.80 11.39 -2.46
CA ARG A 321 11.40 12.08 -3.61
C ARG A 321 12.56 11.32 -4.27
N GLY A 322 12.82 10.05 -3.90
CA GLY A 322 13.89 9.26 -4.53
C GLY A 322 14.32 8.01 -3.79
N VAL A 323 14.12 7.92 -2.47
CA VAL A 323 14.42 6.68 -1.72
C VAL A 323 13.50 5.54 -2.15
N THR A 324 13.96 4.31 -1.94
CA THR A 324 13.19 3.09 -2.21
C THR A 324 12.27 2.77 -1.05
N TRP A 325 10.98 2.63 -1.33
CA TRP A 325 9.96 2.16 -0.41
C TRP A 325 9.56 0.73 -0.77
N LEU A 326 9.69 -0.20 0.18
CA LEU A 326 9.58 -1.63 -0.13
C LEU A 326 8.18 -2.06 -0.59
N ASN A 327 7.12 -1.39 -0.12
CA ASN A 327 5.74 -1.65 -0.54
C ASN A 327 5.53 -1.39 -2.04
N ILE A 328 5.91 -0.20 -2.51
CA ILE A 328 5.73 0.17 -3.92
C ILE A 328 6.73 -0.55 -4.83
N ALA A 329 7.95 -0.79 -4.36
CA ALA A 329 8.93 -1.58 -5.07
C ALA A 329 8.46 -3.04 -5.25
N TYR A 330 7.80 -3.62 -4.24
CA TYR A 330 7.18 -4.94 -4.33
C TYR A 330 6.07 -4.97 -5.38
N PHE A 331 5.14 -4.01 -5.36
CA PHE A 331 4.07 -3.95 -6.35
C PHE A 331 4.62 -3.86 -7.78
N ALA A 332 5.64 -3.02 -7.99
CA ALA A 332 6.28 -2.86 -9.29
C ALA A 332 6.98 -4.16 -9.75
N ALA A 333 7.83 -4.72 -8.90
CA ALA A 333 8.57 -5.95 -9.22
C ALA A 333 7.63 -7.15 -9.41
N LYS A 334 6.62 -7.31 -8.54
CA LYS A 334 5.62 -8.37 -8.66
C LYS A 334 4.78 -8.24 -9.92
N GLY A 335 4.42 -7.00 -10.30
CA GLY A 335 3.75 -6.73 -11.57
C GLY A 335 4.57 -7.21 -12.76
N LEU A 336 5.86 -6.91 -12.80
CA LEU A 336 6.78 -7.41 -13.84
C LEU A 336 6.88 -8.94 -13.82
N LYS A 337 6.91 -9.54 -12.63
CA LYS A 337 6.93 -11.00 -12.44
C LYS A 337 5.68 -11.67 -13.00
N ASN A 338 4.50 -11.09 -12.79
CA ASN A 338 3.22 -11.62 -13.30
C ASN A 338 3.22 -11.76 -14.84
N TYR A 339 3.97 -10.89 -15.53
CA TYR A 339 4.16 -10.95 -16.99
C TYR A 339 5.39 -11.78 -17.42
N GLY A 340 6.11 -12.41 -16.49
CA GLY A 340 7.22 -13.32 -16.75
C GLY A 340 8.55 -12.63 -17.09
N TYR A 341 8.75 -11.37 -16.73
CA TYR A 341 10.00 -10.64 -17.00
C TYR A 341 11.09 -10.96 -15.97
N LYS A 342 12.27 -11.29 -16.45
CA LYS A 342 13.44 -11.65 -15.62
C LYS A 342 13.94 -10.49 -14.75
N VAL A 343 13.79 -9.25 -15.21
CA VAL A 343 14.17 -8.06 -14.45
C VAL A 343 13.51 -8.00 -13.07
N ALA A 344 12.34 -8.61 -12.93
CA ALA A 344 11.64 -8.72 -11.66
C ALA A 344 12.47 -9.46 -10.60
N ASP A 345 13.08 -10.60 -10.98
CA ASP A 345 13.93 -11.36 -10.06
C ASP A 345 15.21 -10.59 -9.72
N GLU A 346 15.81 -9.88 -10.68
CA GLU A 346 17.00 -9.05 -10.46
C GLU A 346 16.71 -7.90 -9.48
N ILE A 347 15.55 -7.24 -9.60
CA ILE A 347 15.10 -6.19 -8.68
C ILE A 347 14.86 -6.78 -7.28
N LYS A 348 14.14 -7.89 -7.18
CA LYS A 348 13.92 -8.60 -5.91
C LYS A 348 15.25 -8.92 -5.22
N ASP A 349 16.16 -9.56 -5.94
CA ASP A 349 17.44 -9.97 -5.38
C ASP A 349 18.25 -8.78 -4.89
N TYR A 350 18.28 -7.68 -5.68
CA TYR A 350 18.94 -6.44 -5.27
C TYR A 350 18.34 -5.85 -3.99
N ILE A 351 17.01 -5.78 -3.90
CA ILE A 351 16.31 -5.23 -2.72
C ILE A 351 16.57 -6.08 -1.48
N LEU A 352 16.48 -7.42 -1.61
CA LEU A 352 16.75 -8.32 -0.49
C LEU A 352 18.23 -8.27 -0.07
N ASP A 353 19.16 -8.13 -1.03
CA ASP A 353 20.59 -7.94 -0.74
C ASP A 353 20.83 -6.62 0.00
N MET A 354 20.20 -5.55 -0.42
CA MET A 354 20.28 -4.25 0.25
C MET A 354 19.77 -4.34 1.69
N CYS A 355 18.58 -4.92 1.90
CA CYS A 355 18.00 -5.09 3.24
C CYS A 355 18.85 -6.01 4.13
N TYR A 356 19.52 -7.03 3.54
CA TYR A 356 20.42 -7.92 4.27
C TYR A 356 21.70 -7.20 4.72
N ASP A 357 22.27 -6.37 3.84
CA ASP A 357 23.54 -5.66 4.11
C ASP A 357 23.37 -4.55 5.14
N VAL A 358 22.21 -3.89 5.20
CA VAL A 358 21.89 -2.90 6.24
C VAL A 358 21.73 -3.61 7.58
N LYS A 359 22.73 -3.44 8.48
CA LYS A 359 22.77 -4.12 9.80
C LYS A 359 22.15 -3.33 10.93
N THR A 360 21.82 -2.08 10.71
CA THR A 360 21.23 -1.17 11.73
C THR A 360 19.76 -1.46 12.02
N GLY A 361 19.08 -2.22 11.17
CA GLY A 361 17.68 -2.58 11.37
C GLY A 361 16.94 -2.77 10.05
N ILE A 362 15.61 -2.90 10.14
CA ILE A 362 14.69 -2.78 9.00
C ILE A 362 14.13 -1.38 9.04
N HIS A 363 14.47 -0.58 8.04
CA HIS A 363 14.15 0.83 7.98
C HIS A 363 12.86 1.12 7.23
N GLU A 364 12.32 2.31 7.45
CA GLU A 364 11.11 2.81 6.79
C GLU A 364 11.26 2.84 5.26
N ASN A 365 12.45 3.29 4.81
CA ASN A 365 12.83 3.31 3.41
C ASN A 365 14.37 3.21 3.27
N TYR A 366 14.86 3.18 2.03
CA TYR A 366 16.26 2.89 1.76
C TYR A 366 16.82 3.79 0.65
N ASP A 367 18.06 4.27 0.81
CA ASP A 367 18.85 4.76 -0.31
C ASP A 367 19.39 3.56 -1.08
N SER A 368 18.78 3.30 -2.23
CA SER A 368 19.17 2.15 -3.06
C SER A 368 20.48 2.36 -3.84
N VAL A 369 21.03 3.57 -3.86
CA VAL A 369 22.34 3.84 -4.49
C VAL A 369 23.47 3.53 -3.51
N ASN A 370 23.40 4.08 -2.29
CA ASN A 370 24.41 3.88 -1.25
C ASN A 370 24.14 2.64 -0.38
N ARG A 371 22.99 2.00 -0.52
CA ARG A 371 22.53 0.81 0.23
C ARG A 371 22.51 1.09 1.74
N THR A 372 21.90 2.21 2.13
CA THR A 372 21.69 2.61 3.51
C THR A 372 20.20 2.58 3.87
N GLY A 373 19.91 2.31 5.14
CA GLY A 373 18.55 2.46 5.68
C GLY A 373 18.31 3.90 6.09
N GLU A 374 17.13 4.42 5.79
CA GLU A 374 16.75 5.81 6.03
C GLU A 374 15.52 5.90 6.93
N ASN A 375 15.37 7.01 7.61
CA ASN A 375 14.25 7.33 8.52
C ASN A 375 14.10 6.32 9.68
N ALA A 376 12.86 5.98 10.08
CA ALA A 376 12.61 5.11 11.23
C ALA A 376 13.20 3.71 11.02
N ASP A 377 13.89 3.18 12.02
CA ASP A 377 14.27 1.77 12.11
C ASP A 377 13.14 0.93 12.73
N HIS A 378 13.28 -0.39 12.72
CA HIS A 378 12.26 -1.33 13.20
C HIS A 378 10.88 -1.08 12.57
N PHE A 379 10.85 -0.74 11.28
CA PHE A 379 9.64 -0.32 10.60
C PHE A 379 8.83 -1.51 10.08
N SER A 380 7.60 -1.65 10.56
CA SER A 380 6.81 -2.88 10.42
C SER A 380 6.37 -3.18 9.00
N TRP A 381 5.93 -2.19 8.19
CA TRP A 381 5.51 -2.53 6.83
C TRP A 381 6.69 -2.95 5.96
N SER A 382 7.89 -2.38 6.15
CA SER A 382 9.09 -2.83 5.45
C SER A 382 9.42 -4.29 5.77
N ALA A 383 9.23 -4.68 7.04
CA ALA A 383 9.33 -6.08 7.45
C ALA A 383 8.31 -6.97 6.71
N VAL A 384 7.07 -6.50 6.57
CA VAL A 384 6.05 -7.21 5.78
C VAL A 384 6.50 -7.42 4.34
N PHE A 385 7.00 -6.38 3.67
CA PHE A 385 7.36 -6.53 2.26
C PHE A 385 8.65 -7.33 2.03
N ILE A 386 9.56 -7.42 3.00
CA ILE A 386 10.63 -8.43 2.99
C ILE A 386 10.04 -9.84 2.99
N ILE A 387 9.05 -10.10 3.84
CA ILE A 387 8.34 -11.38 3.89
C ILE A 387 7.64 -11.67 2.55
N GLU A 388 6.94 -10.69 1.98
CA GLU A 388 6.25 -10.82 0.70
C GLU A 388 7.22 -11.10 -0.46
N PHE A 389 8.36 -10.43 -0.52
CA PHE A 389 9.41 -10.71 -1.51
C PHE A 389 9.96 -12.14 -1.41
N ILE A 390 10.04 -12.70 -0.20
CA ILE A 390 10.56 -14.06 0.00
C ILE A 390 9.47 -15.12 -0.23
N LYS A 391 8.22 -14.88 0.17
CA LYS A 391 7.17 -15.90 0.23
C LYS A 391 6.14 -15.85 -0.88
N ASN A 392 5.94 -14.71 -1.52
CA ASN A 392 4.88 -14.48 -2.50
C ASN A 392 5.37 -13.89 -3.84
N PHE A 393 6.64 -13.98 -4.12
CA PHE A 393 7.22 -13.40 -5.35
C PHE A 393 7.35 -14.42 -6.53
#